data_6f077e8b66fd286d846c7a7622714819
#
_entry.id   6f077e8b66fd286d846c7a7622714819
#
_cell.length_a   1.000
_cell.length_b   1.000
_cell.length_c   1.000
_cell.angle_alpha   90.00
_cell.angle_beta   90.00
_cell.angle_gamma   90.00
#
_symmetry.space_group_name_H-M   'P 1'
#
loop_
_entity.id
_entity.type
_entity.pdbx_description
1 polymer ?
#
loop_
_entity_poly.entity_id
_entity_poly.type
_entity_poly.pdbx_seq_one_letter_code
_entity_poly.pdbx_strand_id
1 'polypeptide(L)'
;MFSDRFDQLVQALRILPSVGPKSAQRMALHLIMKNKQGAIGLAQALNEATSYIHECSVCHSLTETEVCNICLSHDRDASLLCVVESPADVMAIEQSGSFRGKYYVLGGHLSPLDGIGPEEVGIPFLIQRLSQGEVQEVVLATNATVEGQATAHYLVEATRHLPIRMTRIAQGVPQGGELEYVDSHTISQAVHNRMQMK
;
A
#
# COMPACT_ATOMS: atom_id res chain seq x y z
N MET A 1 -21.21 -14.56 -33.45
CA MET A 1 -21.25 -13.48 -32.45
C MET A 1 -21.95 -14.03 -31.23
N PHE A 2 -21.40 -13.71 -30.08
CA PHE A 2 -21.94 -14.18 -28.80
C PHE A 2 -23.13 -13.33 -28.38
N SER A 3 -23.81 -13.69 -27.29
CA SER A 3 -24.96 -12.93 -26.78
C SER A 3 -24.49 -11.64 -26.09
N ASP A 4 -25.38 -10.63 -26.02
CA ASP A 4 -25.10 -9.35 -25.33
C ASP A 4 -24.61 -9.52 -23.88
N ARG A 5 -25.16 -10.53 -23.18
CA ARG A 5 -24.73 -10.85 -21.80
C ARG A 5 -23.29 -11.38 -21.74
N PHE A 6 -22.86 -12.13 -22.75
CA PHE A 6 -21.48 -12.58 -22.82
C PHE A 6 -20.53 -11.40 -23.08
N ASP A 7 -20.90 -10.51 -23.98
CA ASP A 7 -20.12 -9.32 -24.28
C ASP A 7 -20.03 -8.37 -23.08
N GLN A 8 -21.13 -8.22 -22.30
CA GLN A 8 -21.11 -7.48 -21.02
C GLN A 8 -20.13 -8.09 -20.02
N LEU A 9 -20.10 -9.44 -19.86
CA LEU A 9 -19.15 -10.10 -18.98
C LEU A 9 -17.70 -9.87 -19.42
N VAL A 10 -17.44 -9.93 -20.75
CA VAL A 10 -16.10 -9.63 -21.29
C VAL A 10 -15.69 -8.19 -20.97
N GLN A 11 -16.60 -7.21 -21.12
CA GLN A 11 -16.31 -5.82 -20.77
C GLN A 11 -16.08 -5.65 -19.26
N ALA A 12 -16.88 -6.28 -18.42
CA ALA A 12 -16.71 -6.25 -16.97
C ALA A 12 -15.33 -6.78 -16.54
N LEU A 13 -14.87 -7.89 -17.12
CA LEU A 13 -13.54 -8.44 -16.82
C LEU A 13 -12.38 -7.55 -17.28
N ARG A 14 -12.61 -6.65 -18.24
CA ARG A 14 -11.57 -5.71 -18.73
C ARG A 14 -11.26 -4.56 -17.78
N ILE A 15 -12.05 -4.36 -16.73
CA ILE A 15 -11.74 -3.40 -15.68
C ILE A 15 -10.53 -3.83 -14.83
N LEU A 16 -10.20 -5.12 -14.86
CA LEU A 16 -9.05 -5.64 -14.12
C LEU A 16 -7.73 -5.21 -14.78
N PRO A 17 -6.73 -4.82 -13.97
CA PRO A 17 -5.43 -4.40 -14.49
C PRO A 17 -4.79 -5.56 -15.28
N SER A 18 -4.13 -5.22 -16.39
CA SER A 18 -3.47 -6.18 -17.31
C SER A 18 -4.41 -7.15 -18.05
N VAL A 19 -5.73 -6.99 -17.94
CA VAL A 19 -6.70 -7.83 -18.66
C VAL A 19 -7.12 -7.16 -19.97
N GLY A 20 -6.48 -7.59 -21.06
CA GLY A 20 -6.84 -7.17 -22.43
C GLY A 20 -8.05 -7.93 -22.99
N PRO A 21 -8.57 -7.53 -24.17
CA PRO A 21 -9.77 -8.13 -24.76
C PRO A 21 -9.70 -9.66 -24.94
N LYS A 22 -8.55 -10.19 -25.40
CA LYS A 22 -8.37 -11.64 -25.60
C LYS A 22 -8.36 -12.41 -24.26
N SER A 23 -7.73 -11.87 -23.24
CA SER A 23 -7.71 -12.48 -21.90
C SER A 23 -9.10 -12.46 -21.26
N ALA A 24 -9.82 -11.34 -21.34
CA ALA A 24 -11.20 -11.23 -20.85
C ALA A 24 -12.12 -12.23 -21.55
N GLN A 25 -12.05 -12.38 -22.87
CA GLN A 25 -12.85 -13.36 -23.62
C GLN A 25 -12.55 -14.79 -23.18
N ARG A 26 -11.26 -15.16 -22.99
CA ARG A 26 -10.89 -16.50 -22.50
C ARG A 26 -11.41 -16.76 -21.09
N MET A 27 -11.30 -15.76 -20.18
CA MET A 27 -11.83 -15.84 -18.82
C MET A 27 -13.35 -16.03 -18.84
N ALA A 28 -14.09 -15.24 -19.62
CA ALA A 28 -15.53 -15.35 -19.75
C ALA A 28 -15.97 -16.73 -20.25
N LEU A 29 -15.31 -17.25 -21.31
CA LEU A 29 -15.58 -18.61 -21.82
C LEU A 29 -15.30 -19.67 -20.76
N HIS A 30 -14.17 -19.57 -20.04
CA HIS A 30 -13.86 -20.51 -18.97
C HIS A 30 -14.93 -20.52 -17.88
N LEU A 31 -15.31 -19.35 -17.37
CA LEU A 31 -16.30 -19.20 -16.32
C LEU A 31 -17.67 -19.78 -16.75
N ILE A 32 -18.12 -19.47 -17.97
CA ILE A 32 -19.46 -19.89 -18.42
C ILE A 32 -19.49 -21.35 -18.86
N MET A 33 -18.45 -21.85 -19.51
CA MET A 33 -18.47 -23.20 -20.09
C MET A 33 -17.85 -24.26 -19.18
N LYS A 34 -16.86 -23.90 -18.38
CA LYS A 34 -16.06 -24.86 -17.60
C LYS A 34 -16.25 -24.75 -16.09
N ASN A 35 -16.60 -23.57 -15.57
CA ASN A 35 -16.67 -23.35 -14.13
C ASN A 35 -17.80 -22.40 -13.73
N LYS A 36 -19.05 -22.77 -14.02
CA LYS A 36 -20.21 -21.95 -13.65
C LYS A 36 -20.35 -21.73 -12.15
N GLN A 37 -20.04 -22.76 -11.35
CA GLN A 37 -20.11 -22.64 -9.90
C GLN A 37 -19.06 -21.66 -9.36
N GLY A 38 -17.85 -21.70 -9.89
CA GLY A 38 -16.81 -20.73 -9.57
C GLY A 38 -17.19 -19.30 -9.99
N ALA A 39 -17.89 -19.14 -11.12
CA ALA A 39 -18.39 -17.83 -11.55
C ALA A 39 -19.42 -17.25 -10.57
N ILE A 40 -20.34 -18.08 -10.05
CA ILE A 40 -21.32 -17.68 -9.04
C ILE A 40 -20.62 -17.29 -7.74
N GLY A 41 -19.66 -18.12 -7.27
CA GLY A 41 -18.90 -17.83 -6.06
C GLY A 41 -18.07 -16.54 -6.18
N LEU A 42 -17.44 -16.30 -7.35
CA LEU A 42 -16.71 -15.05 -7.61
C LEU A 42 -17.63 -13.82 -7.55
N ALA A 43 -18.80 -13.91 -8.17
CA ALA A 43 -19.78 -12.82 -8.16
C ALA A 43 -20.26 -12.51 -6.72
N GLN A 44 -20.52 -13.56 -5.93
CA GLN A 44 -20.91 -13.42 -4.53
C GLN A 44 -19.77 -12.78 -3.70
N ALA A 45 -18.55 -13.28 -3.81
CA ALA A 45 -17.39 -12.74 -3.08
C ALA A 45 -17.13 -11.27 -3.42
N LEU A 46 -17.27 -10.86 -4.69
CA LEU A 46 -17.14 -9.46 -5.09
C LEU A 46 -18.24 -8.59 -4.45
N ASN A 47 -19.49 -9.04 -4.44
CA ASN A 47 -20.58 -8.31 -3.82
C ASN A 47 -20.38 -8.17 -2.31
N GLU A 48 -19.96 -9.23 -1.62
CA GLU A 48 -19.68 -9.21 -0.19
C GLU A 48 -18.49 -8.26 0.11
N ALA A 49 -17.38 -8.41 -0.60
CA ALA A 49 -16.21 -7.57 -0.40
C ALA A 49 -16.52 -6.08 -0.59
N THR A 50 -17.24 -5.71 -1.65
CA THR A 50 -17.62 -4.30 -1.90
C THR A 50 -18.64 -3.74 -0.92
N SER A 51 -19.42 -4.61 -0.25
CA SER A 51 -20.43 -4.20 0.72
C SER A 51 -19.87 -4.04 2.13
N TYR A 52 -18.88 -4.83 2.50
CA TYR A 52 -18.39 -4.92 3.89
C TYR A 52 -16.98 -4.36 4.09
N ILE A 53 -16.13 -4.38 3.06
CA ILE A 53 -14.76 -3.87 3.20
C ILE A 53 -14.75 -2.35 2.94
N HIS A 54 -14.19 -1.62 3.91
CA HIS A 54 -14.00 -0.17 3.85
C HIS A 54 -12.68 0.22 4.51
N GLU A 55 -12.35 1.48 4.49
CA GLU A 55 -11.15 1.98 5.14
C GLU A 55 -11.35 2.12 6.66
N CYS A 56 -10.33 1.72 7.41
CA CYS A 56 -10.26 1.96 8.85
C CYS A 56 -10.26 3.46 9.14
N SER A 57 -11.13 3.93 10.03
CA SER A 57 -11.22 5.36 10.39
C SER A 57 -9.95 5.95 11.02
N VAL A 58 -9.01 5.09 11.47
CA VAL A 58 -7.76 5.52 12.16
C VAL A 58 -6.54 5.46 11.25
N CYS A 59 -6.39 4.39 10.47
CA CYS A 59 -5.15 4.15 9.70
C CYS A 59 -5.35 4.06 8.19
N HIS A 60 -6.59 4.12 7.70
CA HIS A 60 -6.98 4.03 6.29
C HIS A 60 -6.61 2.69 5.61
N SER A 61 -6.25 1.65 6.37
CA SER A 61 -6.12 0.29 5.83
C SER A 61 -7.50 -0.36 5.67
N LEU A 62 -7.59 -1.40 4.85
CA LEU A 62 -8.84 -2.11 4.62
C LEU A 62 -9.30 -2.90 5.86
N THR A 63 -10.60 -2.84 6.16
CA THR A 63 -11.22 -3.52 7.30
C THR A 63 -12.71 -3.75 7.05
N GLU A 64 -13.33 -4.66 7.80
CA GLU A 64 -14.79 -4.88 7.85
C GLU A 64 -15.44 -4.19 9.07
N THR A 65 -14.64 -3.56 9.93
CA THR A 65 -15.09 -2.86 11.15
C THR A 65 -14.60 -1.43 11.13
N GLU A 66 -15.28 -0.51 11.83
CA GLU A 66 -14.93 0.92 11.87
C GLU A 66 -13.43 1.15 12.13
N VAL A 67 -12.84 0.36 13.04
CA VAL A 67 -11.41 0.41 13.38
C VAL A 67 -10.81 -1.00 13.23
N CYS A 68 -9.72 -1.12 12.48
CA CYS A 68 -9.10 -2.41 12.21
C CYS A 68 -8.43 -3.03 13.43
N ASN A 69 -8.20 -4.34 13.39
CA ASN A 69 -7.60 -5.11 14.48
C ASN A 69 -6.20 -4.60 14.89
N ILE A 70 -5.40 -4.08 13.94
CA ILE A 70 -4.09 -3.51 14.23
C ILE A 70 -4.22 -2.24 15.07
N CYS A 71 -5.16 -1.36 14.74
CA CYS A 71 -5.40 -0.14 15.50
C CYS A 71 -6.00 -0.39 16.88
N LEU A 72 -6.84 -1.42 17.03
CA LEU A 72 -7.45 -1.82 18.30
C LEU A 72 -6.48 -2.58 19.22
N SER A 73 -5.44 -3.20 18.67
CA SER A 73 -4.53 -4.04 19.45
C SER A 73 -3.76 -3.22 20.50
N HIS A 74 -3.84 -3.66 21.76
CA HIS A 74 -3.06 -3.12 22.87
C HIS A 74 -1.62 -3.65 22.92
N ASP A 75 -1.33 -4.72 22.17
CA ASP A 75 0.02 -5.30 22.07
C ASP A 75 0.92 -4.53 21.09
N ARG A 76 0.38 -3.50 20.45
CA ARG A 76 1.07 -2.65 19.49
C ARG A 76 1.56 -1.36 20.13
N ASP A 77 2.80 -1.02 19.84
CA ASP A 77 3.40 0.24 20.29
C ASP A 77 2.74 1.44 19.58
N ALA A 78 1.94 2.19 20.33
CA ALA A 78 1.25 3.36 19.81
C ALA A 78 2.20 4.55 19.55
N SER A 79 3.39 4.56 20.18
CA SER A 79 4.40 5.59 19.97
C SER A 79 5.16 5.42 18.64
N LEU A 80 5.04 4.27 17.99
CA LEU A 80 5.71 3.91 16.73
C LEU A 80 4.70 3.81 15.58
N LEU A 81 4.80 4.68 14.58
CA LEU A 81 3.90 4.74 13.43
C LEU A 81 4.65 4.47 12.12
N CYS A 82 4.22 3.47 11.36
CA CYS A 82 4.73 3.23 10.02
C CYS A 82 3.78 3.86 8.97
N VAL A 83 4.31 4.73 8.13
CA VAL A 83 3.57 5.37 7.04
C VAL A 83 3.90 4.66 5.73
N VAL A 84 2.87 4.15 5.06
CA VAL A 84 2.93 3.37 3.81
C VAL A 84 2.05 3.99 2.74
N GLU A 85 2.25 3.64 1.48
CA GLU A 85 1.45 4.17 0.35
C GLU A 85 0.14 3.41 0.15
N SER A 86 0.10 2.12 0.49
CA SER A 86 -1.05 1.24 0.21
C SER A 86 -1.30 0.20 1.30
N PRO A 87 -2.51 -0.39 1.36
CA PRO A 87 -2.77 -1.53 2.25
C PRO A 87 -1.90 -2.76 1.94
N ALA A 88 -1.44 -2.93 0.70
CA ALA A 88 -0.55 -4.04 0.33
C ALA A 88 0.81 -3.94 1.02
N ASP A 89 1.31 -2.72 1.25
CA ASP A 89 2.56 -2.47 1.97
C ASP A 89 2.41 -2.87 3.45
N VAL A 90 1.25 -2.58 4.07
CA VAL A 90 0.94 -3.06 5.42
C VAL A 90 1.04 -4.58 5.48
N MET A 91 0.42 -5.28 4.52
CA MET A 91 0.46 -6.75 4.47
C MET A 91 1.89 -7.27 4.34
N ALA A 92 2.72 -6.66 3.51
CA ALA A 92 4.11 -7.05 3.31
C ALA A 92 4.95 -6.88 4.59
N ILE A 93 4.78 -5.76 5.30
CA ILE A 93 5.49 -5.50 6.56
C ILE A 93 5.01 -6.45 7.66
N GLU A 94 3.70 -6.69 7.77
CA GLU A 94 3.13 -7.63 8.75
C GLU A 94 3.63 -9.07 8.52
N GLN A 95 3.71 -9.51 7.27
CA GLN A 95 4.25 -10.84 6.94
C GLN A 95 5.72 -11.01 7.36
N SER A 96 6.50 -9.94 7.42
CA SER A 96 7.87 -9.99 7.93
C SER A 96 7.96 -10.28 9.44
N GLY A 97 6.90 -10.00 10.19
CA GLY A 97 6.83 -10.16 11.65
C GLY A 97 7.77 -9.25 12.44
N SER A 98 8.45 -8.31 11.80
CA SER A 98 9.50 -7.47 12.41
C SER A 98 8.99 -6.14 12.97
N PHE A 99 7.77 -5.72 12.64
CA PHE A 99 7.20 -4.44 13.07
C PHE A 99 6.09 -4.63 14.12
N ARG A 100 6.16 -3.85 15.19
CA ARG A 100 5.21 -3.92 16.31
C ARG A 100 4.47 -2.61 16.58
N GLY A 101 4.65 -1.60 15.75
CA GLY A 101 3.93 -0.34 15.81
C GLY A 101 2.56 -0.38 15.14
N LYS A 102 1.99 0.80 14.98
CA LYS A 102 0.74 1.05 14.23
C LYS A 102 1.05 1.58 12.84
N TYR A 103 0.04 1.65 11.98
CA TYR A 103 0.21 2.10 10.59
C TYR A 103 -0.61 3.35 10.29
N TYR A 104 -0.23 4.01 9.22
CA TYR A 104 -1.02 4.98 8.49
C TYR A 104 -0.83 4.72 6.99
N VAL A 105 -1.92 4.52 6.29
CA VAL A 105 -1.93 4.27 4.84
C VAL A 105 -2.26 5.57 4.15
N LEU A 106 -1.35 6.05 3.32
CA LEU A 106 -1.60 7.14 2.40
C LEU A 106 -2.47 6.61 1.24
N GLY A 107 -3.27 7.44 0.61
CA GLY A 107 -4.03 7.05 -0.59
C GLY A 107 -3.15 6.92 -1.86
N GLY A 108 -1.84 6.77 -1.71
CA GLY A 108 -0.85 6.73 -2.78
C GLY A 108 0.41 7.53 -2.43
N HIS A 109 0.93 8.25 -3.42
CA HIS A 109 2.11 9.12 -3.30
C HIS A 109 1.86 10.47 -3.98
N LEU A 110 2.65 11.46 -3.65
CA LEU A 110 2.61 12.77 -4.33
C LEU A 110 3.07 12.62 -5.78
N SER A 111 2.28 13.12 -6.70
CA SER A 111 2.60 13.16 -8.14
C SER A 111 2.14 14.49 -8.76
N PRO A 112 3.01 15.50 -8.81
CA PRO A 112 2.66 16.78 -9.44
C PRO A 112 2.28 16.64 -10.92
N LEU A 113 2.83 15.64 -11.62
CA LEU A 113 2.53 15.38 -13.01
C LEU A 113 1.10 14.85 -13.20
N ASP A 114 0.59 14.09 -12.24
CA ASP A 114 -0.76 13.53 -12.24
C ASP A 114 -1.76 14.43 -11.47
N GLY A 115 -1.31 15.56 -10.94
CA GLY A 115 -2.11 16.47 -10.13
C GLY A 115 -2.45 15.95 -8.74
N ILE A 116 -1.70 14.95 -8.23
CA ILE A 116 -1.91 14.36 -6.92
C ILE A 116 -1.10 15.14 -5.88
N GLY A 117 -1.78 15.91 -5.06
CA GLY A 117 -1.21 16.71 -3.98
C GLY A 117 -1.38 16.08 -2.60
N PRO A 118 -1.00 16.82 -1.53
CA PRO A 118 -1.06 16.32 -0.16
C PRO A 118 -2.47 15.98 0.34
N GLU A 119 -3.48 16.68 -0.15
CA GLU A 119 -4.89 16.46 0.22
C GLU A 119 -5.39 15.11 -0.30
N GLU A 120 -5.08 14.80 -1.57
CA GLU A 120 -5.51 13.58 -2.25
C GLU A 120 -4.92 12.32 -1.62
N VAL A 121 -3.71 12.42 -1.04
CA VAL A 121 -3.05 11.28 -0.36
C VAL A 121 -3.26 11.28 1.16
N GLY A 122 -4.11 12.16 1.71
CA GLY A 122 -4.50 12.16 3.11
C GLY A 122 -3.41 12.66 4.09
N ILE A 123 -2.40 13.40 3.64
CA ILE A 123 -1.34 13.95 4.49
C ILE A 123 -1.85 14.88 5.58
N PRO A 124 -2.84 15.76 5.38
CA PRO A 124 -3.36 16.60 6.44
C PRO A 124 -3.92 15.82 7.64
N PHE A 125 -4.61 14.71 7.39
CA PHE A 125 -5.12 13.83 8.47
C PHE A 125 -3.98 13.16 9.23
N LEU A 126 -2.90 12.74 8.54
CA LEU A 126 -1.71 12.23 9.19
C LEU A 126 -1.08 13.30 10.10
N ILE A 127 -0.89 14.53 9.63
CA ILE A 127 -0.32 15.62 10.43
C ILE A 127 -1.20 15.90 11.65
N GLN A 128 -2.51 15.93 11.48
CA GLN A 128 -3.46 16.08 12.59
C GLN A 128 -3.28 14.99 13.64
N ARG A 129 -3.17 13.72 13.23
CA ARG A 129 -2.92 12.59 14.12
C ARG A 129 -1.59 12.72 14.85
N LEU A 130 -0.52 13.09 14.14
CA LEU A 130 0.80 13.29 14.73
C LEU A 130 0.83 14.43 15.76
N SER A 131 0.03 15.46 15.55
CA SER A 131 -0.09 16.61 16.48
C SER A 131 -0.76 16.27 17.82
N GLN A 132 -1.38 15.09 17.94
CA GLN A 132 -1.97 14.61 19.21
C GLN A 132 -0.90 14.19 20.24
N GLY A 133 0.35 14.01 19.82
CA GLY A 133 1.50 13.80 20.72
C GLY A 133 1.69 12.37 21.22
N GLU A 134 0.92 11.39 20.74
CA GLU A 134 1.09 9.97 21.09
C GLU A 134 2.30 9.35 20.36
N VAL A 135 2.53 9.75 19.10
CA VAL A 135 3.58 9.21 18.25
C VAL A 135 4.91 9.88 18.54
N GLN A 136 5.95 9.08 18.82
CA GLN A 136 7.32 9.52 19.07
C GLN A 136 8.26 9.24 17.88
N GLU A 137 7.95 8.20 17.11
CA GLU A 137 8.69 7.86 15.90
C GLU A 137 7.76 7.54 14.73
N VAL A 138 8.06 8.13 13.58
CA VAL A 138 7.45 7.79 12.30
C VAL A 138 8.48 7.07 11.44
N VAL A 139 8.16 5.86 11.01
CA VAL A 139 8.93 5.10 10.02
C VAL A 139 8.30 5.31 8.65
N LEU A 140 9.01 6.01 7.76
CA LEU A 140 8.58 6.21 6.38
C LEU A 140 8.90 4.94 5.57
N ALA A 141 7.86 4.24 5.15
CA ALA A 141 7.93 3.04 4.31
C ALA A 141 7.26 3.28 2.95
N THR A 142 7.46 4.48 2.39
CA THR A 142 7.09 4.79 1.01
C THR A 142 8.01 4.06 0.03
N ASN A 143 7.52 3.79 -1.17
CA ASN A 143 8.27 3.09 -2.21
C ASN A 143 9.60 3.80 -2.54
N ALA A 144 10.55 3.03 -3.07
CA ALA A 144 11.86 3.56 -3.48
C ALA A 144 11.82 4.24 -4.88
N THR A 145 10.64 4.70 -5.32
CA THR A 145 10.43 5.50 -6.53
C THR A 145 10.76 6.97 -6.28
N VAL A 146 10.86 7.77 -7.35
CA VAL A 146 11.06 9.22 -7.26
C VAL A 146 9.90 9.87 -6.50
N GLU A 147 8.67 9.46 -6.79
CA GLU A 147 7.45 9.96 -6.16
C GLU A 147 7.39 9.58 -4.68
N GLY A 148 7.72 8.32 -4.33
CA GLY A 148 7.78 7.87 -2.94
C GLY A 148 8.88 8.56 -2.14
N GLN A 149 10.01 8.92 -2.77
CA GLN A 149 11.06 9.74 -2.16
C GLN A 149 10.59 11.19 -1.93
N ALA A 150 9.93 11.78 -2.92
CA ALA A 150 9.38 13.12 -2.82
C ALA A 150 8.31 13.19 -1.71
N THR A 151 7.45 12.17 -1.62
CA THR A 151 6.43 12.03 -0.56
C THR A 151 7.07 11.96 0.82
N ALA A 152 8.12 11.12 0.98
CA ALA A 152 8.85 11.02 2.24
C ALA A 152 9.50 12.37 2.63
N HIS A 153 10.13 13.05 1.69
CA HIS A 153 10.75 14.36 1.93
C HIS A 153 9.72 15.41 2.33
N TYR A 154 8.59 15.45 1.63
CA TYR A 154 7.48 16.35 1.97
C TYR A 154 6.97 16.10 3.40
N LEU A 155 6.79 14.84 3.80
CA LEU A 155 6.34 14.49 5.15
C LEU A 155 7.34 14.98 6.22
N VAL A 156 8.65 14.81 5.99
CA VAL A 156 9.69 15.31 6.91
C VAL A 156 9.59 16.83 7.08
N GLU A 157 9.47 17.57 5.98
CA GLU A 157 9.38 19.04 6.04
C GLU A 157 8.05 19.51 6.68
N ALA A 158 6.94 18.89 6.33
CA ALA A 158 5.62 19.25 6.86
C ALA A 158 5.49 18.99 8.37
N THR A 159 6.22 17.99 8.90
CA THR A 159 6.20 17.63 10.33
C THR A 159 7.39 18.15 11.12
N ARG A 160 8.27 18.95 10.52
CA ARG A 160 9.51 19.45 11.15
C ARG A 160 9.30 20.20 12.48
N HIS A 161 8.13 20.79 12.66
CA HIS A 161 7.77 21.53 13.87
C HIS A 161 7.30 20.61 15.02
N LEU A 162 7.08 19.31 14.77
CA LEU A 162 6.66 18.33 15.76
C LEU A 162 7.88 17.65 16.40
N PRO A 163 7.85 17.31 17.71
CA PRO A 163 8.95 16.64 18.39
C PRO A 163 8.96 15.12 18.11
N ILE A 164 8.96 14.74 16.82
CA ILE A 164 8.84 13.36 16.36
C ILE A 164 10.11 12.98 15.60
N ARG A 165 10.63 11.78 15.88
CA ARG A 165 11.75 11.22 15.14
C ARG A 165 11.24 10.63 13.81
N MET A 166 11.74 11.17 12.71
CA MET A 166 11.45 10.65 11.38
C MET A 166 12.56 9.69 10.95
N THR A 167 12.19 8.45 10.64
CA THR A 167 13.10 7.41 10.15
C THR A 167 12.57 6.86 8.83
N ARG A 168 13.39 6.14 8.09
CA ARG A 168 13.00 5.50 6.83
C ARG A 168 13.47 4.05 6.83
N ILE A 169 12.68 3.16 6.20
CA ILE A 169 13.13 1.79 5.97
C ILE A 169 14.45 1.79 5.20
N ALA A 170 15.36 0.88 5.58
CA ALA A 170 16.66 0.76 4.94
C ALA A 170 16.50 0.44 3.44
N GLN A 171 17.32 1.10 2.63
CA GLN A 171 17.40 0.87 1.19
C GLN A 171 18.80 0.41 0.83
N GLY A 172 18.89 -0.63 0.01
CA GLY A 172 20.18 -1.18 -0.39
C GLY A 172 20.09 -2.53 -1.09
N VAL A 173 21.21 -3.22 -1.18
CA VAL A 173 21.30 -4.55 -1.82
C VAL A 173 20.48 -5.56 -1.01
N PRO A 174 19.54 -6.30 -1.65
CA PRO A 174 18.75 -7.31 -0.97
C PRO A 174 19.62 -8.48 -0.50
N GLN A 175 19.24 -9.11 0.63
CA GLN A 175 19.91 -10.32 1.10
C GLN A 175 19.81 -11.45 0.07
N GLY A 176 20.94 -12.13 -0.19
CA GLY A 176 21.03 -13.19 -1.19
C GLY A 176 21.23 -12.69 -2.62
N GLY A 177 21.29 -11.38 -2.84
CA GLY A 177 21.62 -10.79 -4.14
C GLY A 177 23.14 -10.70 -4.34
N GLU A 178 23.62 -11.03 -5.54
CA GLU A 178 25.00 -10.81 -5.95
C GLU A 178 25.14 -9.41 -6.55
N LEU A 179 26.19 -8.66 -6.17
CA LEU A 179 26.36 -7.25 -6.55
C LEU A 179 26.37 -7.02 -8.07
N GLU A 180 26.84 -7.99 -8.85
CA GLU A 180 26.93 -7.88 -10.30
C GLU A 180 25.57 -7.83 -11.00
N TYR A 181 24.47 -8.32 -10.33
CA TYR A 181 23.11 -8.28 -10.85
C TYR A 181 22.26 -7.13 -10.30
N VAL A 182 22.84 -6.31 -9.44
CA VAL A 182 22.16 -5.17 -8.86
C VAL A 182 22.42 -3.92 -9.69
N ASP A 183 21.37 -3.16 -9.96
CA ASP A 183 21.50 -1.91 -10.71
C ASP A 183 22.39 -0.87 -9.98
N SER A 184 23.01 0.02 -10.76
CA SER A 184 23.98 0.98 -10.26
C SER A 184 23.39 1.98 -9.26
N HIS A 185 22.10 2.31 -9.37
CA HIS A 185 21.42 3.22 -8.44
C HIS A 185 21.25 2.55 -7.06
N THR A 186 20.80 1.29 -7.03
CA THR A 186 20.69 0.52 -5.78
C THR A 186 22.04 0.34 -5.10
N ILE A 187 23.10 0.06 -5.86
CA ILE A 187 24.48 -0.02 -5.31
C ILE A 187 24.91 1.33 -4.74
N SER A 188 24.66 2.43 -5.45
CA SER A 188 24.97 3.77 -4.98
C SER A 188 24.27 4.09 -3.65
N GLN A 189 22.99 3.77 -3.54
CA GLN A 189 22.21 3.94 -2.30
C GLN A 189 22.77 3.08 -1.16
N ALA A 190 23.11 1.82 -1.43
CA ALA A 190 23.69 0.92 -0.43
C ALA A 190 25.04 1.44 0.10
N VAL A 191 25.89 1.95 -0.77
CA VAL A 191 27.18 2.56 -0.37
C VAL A 191 26.96 3.84 0.45
N HIS A 192 25.98 4.65 0.09
CA HIS A 192 25.64 5.87 0.82
C HIS A 192 25.12 5.56 2.24
N ASN A 193 24.23 4.57 2.34
CA ASN A 193 23.58 4.13 3.58
C ASN A 193 24.36 3.04 4.34
N ARG A 194 25.65 2.82 3.99
CA ARG A 194 26.47 1.79 4.63
C ARG A 194 26.53 1.93 6.15
N MET A 195 26.42 0.82 6.85
CA MET A 195 26.53 0.76 8.30
C MET A 195 27.93 0.34 8.74
N GLN A 196 28.36 0.85 9.89
CA GLN A 196 29.60 0.43 10.51
C GLN A 196 29.44 -0.98 11.09
N MET A 197 30.32 -1.89 10.70
CA MET A 197 30.42 -3.21 11.32
C MET A 197 31.10 -3.07 12.69
N LYS A 198 30.54 -3.73 13.71
CA LYS A 198 31.12 -3.82 15.04
C LYS A 198 31.90 -5.10 15.17
#